data_4ec117ff05bcf5df8bb28f2a1ca6c3d0
#
_entry.id   4ec117ff05bcf5df8bb28f2a1ca6c3d0
#
_cell.length_a   1.000
_cell.length_b   1.000
_cell.length_c   1.000
_cell.angle_alpha   90.00
_cell.angle_beta   90.00
_cell.angle_gamma   90.00
#
_symmetry.space_group_name_H-M   'P 1'
#
loop_
_entity.id
_entity.type
_entity.pdbx_description
1 polymer ?
#
loop_
_entity_poly.entity_id
_entity_poly.type
_entity_poly.pdbx_seq_one_letter_code
_entity_poly.pdbx_strand_id
1 'polypeptide(L)'
;MNTKRVKRYVRVTVDFYTDGRMRPVQITWEDGRKLQIDKITDIRRAASTNVGGKGIRYTCFIWGKRCYLYYEENYKWFVEAKVAA
;
A
#
# COMPACT_ATOMS: atom_id res chain seq x y z
N MET A 1 -16.28 19.82 -4.52
CA MET A 1 -15.26 19.83 -3.49
C MET A 1 -14.08 19.00 -3.94
N ASN A 2 -12.88 19.53 -3.85
CA ASN A 2 -11.69 18.84 -4.31
C ASN A 2 -11.12 17.94 -3.22
N THR A 3 -10.66 16.77 -3.63
CA THR A 3 -9.87 15.91 -2.74
C THR A 3 -8.44 15.88 -3.26
N LYS A 4 -7.50 15.81 -2.36
CA LYS A 4 -6.09 15.71 -2.66
C LYS A 4 -5.61 14.34 -2.22
N ARG A 5 -4.71 13.73 -3.00
CA ARG A 5 -4.06 12.49 -2.61
C ARG A 5 -2.71 12.83 -2.01
N VAL A 6 -2.40 12.17 -0.90
CA VAL A 6 -1.12 12.34 -0.22
C VAL A 6 -0.49 10.98 0.03
N LYS A 7 0.83 10.97 0.09
CA LYS A 7 1.58 9.79 0.45
C LYS A 7 1.51 9.60 1.97
N ARG A 8 1.03 8.43 2.41
CA ARG A 8 1.03 8.08 3.82
C ARG A 8 1.87 6.83 4.02
N TYR A 9 2.94 6.96 4.78
CA TYR A 9 3.72 5.79 5.16
C TYR A 9 2.98 4.99 6.20
N VAL A 10 2.98 3.66 6.04
CA VAL A 10 2.24 2.75 6.91
C VAL A 10 3.12 1.58 7.31
N ARG A 11 2.82 0.99 8.46
CA ARG A 11 3.42 -0.29 8.83
C ARG A 11 2.70 -1.39 8.09
N VAL A 12 3.46 -2.37 7.63
CA VAL A 12 2.90 -3.51 6.89
C VAL A 12 3.45 -4.79 7.49
N THR A 13 2.57 -5.72 7.76
CA THR A 13 2.95 -7.09 8.13
C THR A 13 3.07 -7.89 6.85
N VAL A 14 4.20 -8.55 6.67
CA VAL A 14 4.56 -9.22 5.43
C VAL A 14 4.92 -10.67 5.71
N ASP A 15 4.39 -11.58 4.90
CA ASP A 15 4.84 -12.97 4.86
C ASP A 15 5.97 -13.08 3.85
N PHE A 16 7.09 -13.65 4.27
CA PHE A 16 8.19 -13.96 3.38
C PHE A 16 8.17 -15.46 3.10
N TYR A 17 8.10 -15.80 1.82
CA TYR A 17 8.10 -17.19 1.39
C TYR A 17 9.52 -17.71 1.21
N THR A 18 9.67 -19.03 1.23
CA THR A 18 10.98 -19.66 1.11
C THR A 18 11.64 -19.40 -0.24
N ASP A 19 10.89 -19.05 -1.26
CA ASP A 19 11.43 -18.71 -2.59
C ASP A 19 11.80 -17.22 -2.71
N GLY A 20 11.73 -16.46 -1.60
CA GLY A 20 12.11 -15.05 -1.58
C GLY A 20 10.98 -14.08 -1.89
N ARG A 21 9.82 -14.57 -2.32
CA ARG A 21 8.67 -13.68 -2.54
C ARG A 21 8.14 -13.16 -1.21
N MET A 22 7.57 -11.98 -1.24
CA MET A 22 6.91 -11.42 -0.07
C MET A 22 5.47 -11.07 -0.39
N ARG A 23 4.60 -11.26 0.60
CA ARG A 23 3.18 -10.98 0.48
C ARG A 23 2.74 -10.11 1.64
N PRO A 24 2.33 -8.85 1.39
CA PRO A 24 1.74 -8.04 2.44
C PRO A 24 0.39 -8.62 2.84
N VAL A 25 0.15 -8.75 4.15
CA VAL A 25 -1.08 -9.36 4.66
C VAL A 25 -1.90 -8.43 5.51
N GLN A 26 -1.28 -7.39 6.06
CA GLN A 26 -1.97 -6.48 6.96
C GLN A 26 -1.30 -5.11 6.95
N ILE A 27 -2.10 -4.06 6.96
CA ILE A 27 -1.64 -2.69 7.11
C ILE A 27 -2.01 -2.22 8.52
N THR A 28 -1.05 -1.64 9.23
CA THR A 28 -1.32 -0.99 10.52
C THR A 28 -1.34 0.52 10.29
N TRP A 29 -2.51 1.11 10.46
CA TRP A 29 -2.70 2.53 10.29
C TRP A 29 -2.08 3.31 11.45
N GLU A 30 -1.86 4.60 11.27
CA GLU A 30 -1.17 5.43 12.29
C GLU A 30 -1.93 5.54 13.61
N ASP A 31 -3.25 5.31 13.61
CA ASP A 31 -4.06 5.28 14.83
C ASP A 31 -4.08 3.90 15.49
N GLY A 32 -3.32 2.95 14.97
CA GLY A 32 -3.24 1.60 15.52
C GLY A 32 -4.23 0.61 14.92
N ARG A 33 -5.16 1.06 14.08
CA ARG A 33 -6.10 0.14 13.43
C ARG A 33 -5.36 -0.80 12.48
N LYS A 34 -5.77 -2.05 12.49
CA LYS A 34 -5.19 -3.08 11.63
C LYS A 34 -6.18 -3.42 10.53
N LEU A 35 -5.73 -3.28 9.29
CA LEU A 35 -6.54 -3.52 8.11
C LEU A 35 -6.00 -4.76 7.41
N GLN A 36 -6.82 -5.81 7.38
CA GLN A 36 -6.44 -7.05 6.71
C GLN A 36 -6.53 -6.87 5.20
N ILE A 37 -5.53 -7.37 4.50
CA ILE A 37 -5.54 -7.41 3.05
C ILE A 37 -6.26 -8.69 2.63
N ASP A 38 -7.44 -8.55 2.02
CA ASP A 38 -8.26 -9.70 1.66
C ASP A 38 -7.69 -10.45 0.47
N LYS A 39 -7.20 -9.72 -0.52
CA LYS A 39 -6.55 -10.33 -1.68
C LYS A 39 -5.64 -9.33 -2.38
N ILE A 40 -4.71 -9.86 -3.14
CA ILE A 40 -3.82 -9.09 -4.01
C ILE A 40 -4.08 -9.57 -5.43
N THR A 41 -4.43 -8.67 -6.33
CA THR A 41 -4.79 -9.01 -7.70
C THR A 41 -3.72 -8.69 -8.72
N ASP A 42 -2.76 -7.82 -8.36
CA ASP A 42 -1.71 -7.44 -9.27
C ASP A 42 -0.48 -6.96 -8.50
N ILE A 43 0.69 -7.30 -8.99
CA ILE A 43 1.97 -6.88 -8.42
C ILE A 43 2.85 -6.46 -9.59
N ARG A 44 3.27 -5.20 -9.61
CA ARG A 44 4.14 -4.70 -10.68
C ARG A 44 4.97 -3.52 -10.22
N ARG A 45 6.07 -3.30 -10.90
CA ARG A 45 6.85 -2.08 -10.70
C ARG A 45 6.09 -0.90 -11.30
N ALA A 46 5.89 0.14 -10.52
CA ALA A 46 5.12 1.29 -10.95
C ALA A 46 5.50 2.53 -10.16
N ALA A 47 5.25 3.69 -10.75
CA ALA A 47 5.35 4.96 -10.05
C ALA A 47 3.96 5.43 -9.65
N SER A 48 3.86 6.11 -8.52
CA SER A 48 2.63 6.80 -8.14
C SER A 48 2.60 8.14 -8.85
N THR A 49 1.62 8.33 -9.73
CA THR A 49 1.48 9.57 -10.48
C THR A 49 0.82 10.67 -9.66
N ASN A 50 0.19 10.31 -8.54
CA ASN A 50 -0.53 11.27 -7.71
C ASN A 50 0.33 11.90 -6.62
N VAL A 51 1.23 11.13 -6.02
CA VAL A 51 1.96 11.57 -4.83
C VAL A 51 3.47 11.50 -5.01
N GLY A 52 3.95 11.10 -6.18
CA GLY A 52 5.37 10.84 -6.42
C GLY A 52 5.82 9.56 -5.74
N GLY A 53 7.05 9.16 -6.00
CA GLY A 53 7.57 7.91 -5.48
C GLY A 53 7.33 6.74 -6.42
N LYS A 54 8.18 5.75 -6.32
CA LYS A 54 8.14 4.57 -7.18
C LYS A 54 8.60 3.35 -6.40
N GLY A 55 8.24 2.19 -6.89
CA GLY A 55 8.60 0.93 -6.28
C GLY A 55 7.75 -0.18 -6.83
N ILE A 56 7.45 -1.15 -6.00
CA ILE A 56 6.56 -2.24 -6.39
C ILE A 56 5.15 -1.89 -5.90
N ARG A 57 4.20 -1.87 -6.82
CA ARG A 57 2.81 -1.59 -6.51
C ARG A 57 2.05 -2.89 -6.37
N TYR A 58 1.38 -3.02 -5.23
CA TYR A 58 0.48 -4.13 -4.95
C TYR A 58 -0.95 -3.61 -5.05
N THR A 59 -1.74 -4.16 -5.97
CA THR A 59 -3.16 -3.86 -6.03
C THR A 59 -3.88 -4.77 -5.06
N CYS A 60 -4.41 -4.19 -4.00
CA CYS A 60 -4.98 -4.91 -2.86
C CYS A 60 -6.45 -4.61 -2.74
N PHE A 61 -7.17 -5.51 -2.06
CA PHE A 61 -8.54 -5.26 -1.66
C PHE A 61 -8.64 -5.36 -0.13
N ILE A 62 -9.21 -4.32 0.47
CA ILE A 62 -9.45 -4.22 1.90
C ILE A 62 -10.91 -3.83 2.06
N TRP A 63 -11.69 -4.71 2.75
CA TRP A 63 -13.13 -4.51 2.92
C TRP A 63 -13.86 -4.31 1.58
N GLY A 64 -13.45 -5.09 0.56
CA GLY A 64 -14.04 -5.00 -0.76
C GLY A 64 -13.66 -3.77 -1.58
N LYS A 65 -12.81 -2.90 -1.06
CA LYS A 65 -12.35 -1.70 -1.76
C LYS A 65 -10.94 -1.90 -2.28
N ARG A 66 -10.73 -1.52 -3.53
CA ARG A 66 -9.40 -1.58 -4.14
C ARG A 66 -8.52 -0.46 -3.58
N CYS A 67 -7.29 -0.80 -3.24
CA CYS A 67 -6.28 0.18 -2.88
C CYS A 67 -4.92 -0.21 -3.44
N TYR A 68 -4.06 0.78 -3.59
CA TYR A 68 -2.69 0.57 -4.05
C TYR A 68 -1.74 0.73 -2.87
N LEU A 69 -0.93 -0.30 -2.65
CA LEU A 69 0.10 -0.30 -1.63
C LEU A 69 1.45 -0.35 -2.34
N TYR A 70 2.33 0.57 -2.02
CA TYR A 70 3.63 0.69 -2.68
C TYR A 70 4.75 0.33 -1.70
N TYR A 71 5.67 -0.47 -2.18
CA TYR A 71 6.91 -0.79 -1.48
C TYR A 71 8.05 -0.05 -2.17
N GLU A 72 8.57 0.99 -1.51
CA GLU A 72 9.63 1.82 -2.06
C GLU A 72 11.01 1.15 -1.95
N GLU A 73 11.97 1.62 -2.75
CA GLU A 73 13.34 1.08 -2.74
C GLU A 73 14.05 1.30 -1.42
N ASN A 74 13.58 2.23 -0.59
CA ASN A 74 14.14 2.50 0.73
C ASN A 74 13.52 1.64 1.84
N TYR A 75 12.85 0.56 1.47
CA TYR A 75 12.22 -0.39 2.38
C TYR A 75 11.02 0.19 3.14
N LYS A 76 10.43 1.24 2.64
CA LYS A 76 9.23 1.83 3.25
C LYS A 76 8.00 1.51 2.42
N TRP A 77 6.88 1.37 3.11
CA TRP A 77 5.58 1.12 2.49
C TRP A 77 4.72 2.35 2.59
N PHE A 78 4.01 2.67 1.52
CA PHE A 78 3.07 3.79 1.57
C PHE A 78 1.80 3.48 0.81
N VAL A 79 0.74 4.21 1.14
CA VAL A 79 -0.52 4.21 0.39
C VAL A 79 -0.83 5.63 -0.05
N GLU A 80 -1.65 5.74 -1.08
CA GLU A 80 -2.21 7.02 -1.47
C GLU A 80 -3.48 7.24 -0.65
N ALA A 81 -3.51 8.25 0.18
CA ALA A 81 -4.66 8.59 0.98
C ALA A 81 -5.33 9.83 0.43
N LYS A 82 -6.66 9.86 0.48
CA LYS A 82 -7.43 11.03 0.08
C LYS A 82 -7.66 11.91 1.29
N VAL A 83 -7.37 13.19 1.15
CA VAL A 83 -7.65 14.18 2.18
C VAL A 83 -8.42 15.32 1.54
N ALA A 84 -9.24 16.00 2.34
CA ALA A 84 -9.95 17.18 1.88
C ALA A 84 -8.93 18.28 1.56
N ALA A 85 -9.12 18.91 0.42
CA ALA A 85 -8.26 20.02 0.02
C ALA A 85 -8.75 21.32 0.63
#